data_d2543e880fe3b87770e9e1b2f3a5c2da
#
_entry.id   d2543e880fe3b87770e9e1b2f3a5c2da
#
_cell.length_a   1.000
_cell.length_b   1.000
_cell.length_c   1.000
_cell.angle_alpha   90.00
_cell.angle_beta   90.00
_cell.angle_gamma   90.00
#
_symmetry.space_group_name_H-M   'P 1'
#
loop_
_entity.id
_entity.type
_entity.pdbx_description
1 polymer ?
#
loop_
_entity_poly.entity_id
_entity_poly.type
_entity_poly.pdbx_seq_one_letter_code
_entity_poly.pdbx_strand_id
1 'polypeptide(L)'
;MSVALRSQTATITKQSANAAGAEDEADVSALIARLTAEVNQVACEKTKSIQKITNQMKMLALNALIESSRAGAQGAGFAVVAQEVRNVGQQVETIARELESQLTNRTGNLMNSIAQMADRSRGERMVDLSLNAIELIDRNLYERTCDVRWWATDSAVVDCAAAPEAAAVAHASERMAVILGAYTVYLDLWLCDLDGHVRANGRADRFGVVGQNVAHSKWFRAARDLRSGDDYAVGDVECQPMLGNAQVVTYCASVRAGGKANGKPTGVLAVHFDWEPQARAIVQGVRVGAADKARVLLVDSNFRVIAASDGQGLLTERVSLPLEGRRSGFHQDRSGGLVAFHATPGYETYKGLGWFGVIQGGAG
;
A
#
# COMPACT_ATOMS: atom_id res chain seq x y z
N MET A 1 23.51 16.99 1.44
CA MET A 1 22.75 17.26 0.20
C MET A 1 22.90 16.21 -0.91
N SER A 2 24.05 15.58 -1.11
CA SER A 2 24.28 14.62 -2.23
C SER A 2 23.63 13.23 -2.05
N VAL A 3 23.43 12.73 -0.83
CA VAL A 3 22.87 11.38 -0.57
C VAL A 3 21.35 11.39 -0.69
N ALA A 4 20.66 12.43 -0.24
CA ALA A 4 19.21 12.58 -0.34
C ALA A 4 18.73 12.68 -1.80
N LEU A 5 19.46 13.39 -2.67
CA LEU A 5 19.13 13.48 -4.09
C LEU A 5 19.27 12.11 -4.81
N ARG A 6 20.29 11.32 -4.49
CA ARG A 6 20.47 9.98 -5.09
C ARG A 6 19.38 8.99 -4.66
N SER A 7 18.90 9.09 -3.41
CA SER A 7 17.81 8.27 -2.91
C SER A 7 16.47 8.60 -3.59
N GLN A 8 16.16 9.90 -3.78
CA GLN A 8 14.94 10.32 -4.50
C GLN A 8 14.95 9.88 -5.97
N THR A 9 16.09 9.97 -6.65
CA THR A 9 16.21 9.55 -8.06
C THR A 9 16.02 8.04 -8.21
N ALA A 10 16.56 7.21 -7.30
CA ALA A 10 16.40 5.78 -7.32
C ALA A 10 14.93 5.35 -7.05
N THR A 11 14.22 6.06 -6.16
CA THR A 11 12.81 5.81 -5.86
C THR A 11 11.90 6.18 -7.05
N ILE A 12 12.16 7.32 -7.71
CA ILE A 12 11.42 7.76 -8.90
C ILE A 12 11.63 6.78 -10.07
N THR A 13 12.85 6.27 -10.26
CA THR A 13 13.17 5.29 -11.33
C THR A 13 12.47 3.95 -11.07
N LYS A 14 12.40 3.49 -9.82
CA LYS A 14 11.66 2.28 -9.46
C LYS A 14 10.14 2.43 -9.64
N GLN A 15 9.58 3.59 -9.33
CA GLN A 15 8.16 3.88 -9.52
C GLN A 15 7.74 3.95 -11.00
N SER A 16 8.59 4.51 -11.87
CA SER A 16 8.30 4.54 -13.32
C SER A 16 8.40 3.15 -13.96
N ALA A 17 9.32 2.29 -13.52
CA ALA A 17 9.43 0.92 -13.98
C ALA A 17 8.21 0.06 -13.57
N ASN A 18 7.68 0.25 -12.35
CA ASN A 18 6.49 -0.47 -11.89
C ASN A 18 5.19 -0.06 -12.59
N ALA A 19 5.05 1.21 -12.99
CA ALA A 19 3.88 1.68 -13.75
C ALA A 19 3.87 1.13 -15.18
N ALA A 20 5.02 1.13 -15.86
CA ALA A 20 5.17 0.56 -17.20
C ALA A 20 4.92 -0.97 -17.22
N GLY A 21 5.40 -1.69 -16.20
CA GLY A 21 5.17 -3.14 -16.10
C GLY A 21 3.70 -3.53 -15.92
N ALA A 22 2.86 -2.65 -15.35
CA ALA A 22 1.44 -2.92 -15.14
C ALA A 22 0.60 -2.79 -16.42
N GLU A 23 0.93 -1.84 -17.28
CA GLU A 23 0.28 -1.68 -18.60
C GLU A 23 0.66 -2.87 -19.49
N ASP A 24 1.92 -3.29 -19.51
CA ASP A 24 2.40 -4.46 -20.25
C ASP A 24 1.72 -5.77 -19.80
N GLU A 25 1.52 -6.00 -18.49
CA GLU A 25 0.84 -7.20 -17.97
C GLU A 25 -0.64 -7.24 -18.33
N ALA A 26 -1.35 -6.11 -18.27
CA ALA A 26 -2.75 -6.01 -18.68
C ALA A 26 -2.93 -6.30 -20.18
N ASP A 27 -2.03 -5.77 -21.00
CA ASP A 27 -2.03 -5.98 -22.45
C ASP A 27 -1.73 -7.45 -22.81
N VAL A 28 -0.79 -8.09 -22.11
CA VAL A 28 -0.46 -9.52 -22.28
C VAL A 28 -1.65 -10.39 -21.88
N SER A 29 -2.32 -10.12 -20.76
CA SER A 29 -3.50 -10.87 -20.32
C SER A 29 -4.67 -10.74 -21.30
N ALA A 30 -4.91 -9.54 -21.83
CA ALA A 30 -5.93 -9.30 -22.85
C ALA A 30 -5.61 -10.01 -24.17
N LEU A 31 -4.35 -10.02 -24.59
CA LEU A 31 -3.88 -10.74 -25.77
C LEU A 31 -4.10 -12.25 -25.63
N ILE A 32 -3.71 -12.84 -24.49
CA ILE A 32 -3.89 -14.28 -24.24
C ILE A 32 -5.39 -14.63 -24.22
N ALA A 33 -6.24 -13.80 -23.61
CA ALA A 33 -7.67 -13.99 -23.60
C ALA A 33 -8.26 -14.02 -25.02
N ARG A 34 -7.84 -13.09 -25.88
CA ARG A 34 -8.25 -13.04 -27.29
C ARG A 34 -7.81 -14.27 -28.07
N LEU A 35 -6.52 -14.65 -27.95
CA LEU A 35 -5.98 -15.83 -28.63
C LEU A 35 -6.69 -17.12 -28.19
N THR A 36 -7.03 -17.23 -26.91
CA THR A 36 -7.75 -18.37 -26.35
C THR A 36 -9.18 -18.44 -26.91
N ALA A 37 -9.86 -17.30 -27.03
CA ALA A 37 -11.18 -17.22 -27.66
C ALA A 37 -11.14 -17.62 -29.14
N GLU A 38 -10.14 -17.15 -29.89
CA GLU A 38 -9.92 -17.52 -31.27
C GLU A 38 -9.69 -19.03 -31.45
N VAL A 39 -8.85 -19.64 -30.62
CA VAL A 39 -8.63 -21.10 -30.63
C VAL A 39 -9.93 -21.87 -30.39
N ASN A 40 -10.73 -21.43 -29.41
CA ASN A 40 -12.02 -22.05 -29.09
C ASN A 40 -13.01 -21.93 -30.27
N GLN A 41 -13.08 -20.77 -30.91
CA GLN A 41 -13.94 -20.54 -32.08
C GLN A 41 -13.53 -21.46 -33.20
N VAL A 42 -12.25 -21.50 -33.58
CA VAL A 42 -11.74 -22.36 -34.68
C VAL A 42 -12.00 -23.83 -34.36
N ALA A 43 -11.78 -24.27 -33.11
CA ALA A 43 -12.06 -25.65 -32.72
C ALA A 43 -13.55 -26.00 -32.91
N CYS A 44 -14.46 -25.14 -32.44
CA CYS A 44 -15.90 -25.33 -32.57
C CYS A 44 -16.35 -25.40 -34.05
N GLU A 45 -15.83 -24.51 -34.92
CA GLU A 45 -16.13 -24.51 -36.36
C GLU A 45 -15.65 -25.81 -37.04
N LYS A 46 -14.43 -26.28 -36.72
CA LYS A 46 -13.87 -27.53 -37.26
C LYS A 46 -14.66 -28.75 -36.78
N THR A 47 -15.01 -28.82 -35.49
CA THR A 47 -15.83 -29.89 -34.93
C THR A 47 -17.21 -29.97 -35.60
N LYS A 48 -17.88 -28.82 -35.81
CA LYS A 48 -19.15 -28.76 -36.56
C LYS A 48 -18.98 -29.28 -38.00
N SER A 49 -17.87 -28.94 -38.65
CA SER A 49 -17.57 -29.42 -40.01
C SER A 49 -17.38 -30.94 -40.03
N ILE A 50 -16.64 -31.50 -39.06
CA ILE A 50 -16.47 -32.95 -38.90
C ILE A 50 -17.83 -33.63 -38.68
N GLN A 51 -18.67 -33.11 -37.79
CA GLN A 51 -20.04 -33.64 -37.55
C GLN A 51 -20.88 -33.66 -38.82
N LYS A 52 -20.83 -32.61 -39.65
CA LYS A 52 -21.53 -32.56 -40.90
C LYS A 52 -21.09 -33.67 -41.87
N ILE A 53 -19.78 -33.83 -42.06
CA ILE A 53 -19.20 -34.88 -42.91
C ILE A 53 -19.58 -36.27 -42.37
N THR A 54 -19.48 -36.49 -41.08
CA THR A 54 -19.83 -37.76 -40.44
C THR A 54 -21.31 -38.11 -40.63
N ASN A 55 -22.20 -37.13 -40.52
CA ASN A 55 -23.62 -37.35 -40.80
C ASN A 55 -23.88 -37.72 -42.26
N GLN A 56 -23.16 -37.11 -43.21
CA GLN A 56 -23.27 -37.48 -44.63
C GLN A 56 -22.76 -38.92 -44.86
N MET A 57 -21.63 -39.31 -44.23
CA MET A 57 -21.13 -40.70 -44.30
C MET A 57 -22.11 -41.70 -43.73
N LYS A 58 -22.78 -41.42 -42.58
CA LYS A 58 -23.80 -42.29 -42.00
C LYS A 58 -25.01 -42.46 -42.96
N MET A 59 -25.43 -41.39 -43.61
CA MET A 59 -26.52 -41.46 -44.60
C MET A 59 -26.14 -42.28 -45.81
N LEU A 60 -24.90 -42.10 -46.34
CA LEU A 60 -24.38 -42.91 -47.46
C LEU A 60 -24.30 -44.39 -47.08
N ALA A 61 -23.80 -44.69 -45.87
CA ALA A 61 -23.71 -46.07 -45.37
C ALA A 61 -25.13 -46.68 -45.23
N LEU A 62 -26.09 -45.92 -44.71
CA LEU A 62 -27.48 -46.38 -44.62
C LEU A 62 -28.08 -46.69 -45.99
N ASN A 63 -27.91 -45.83 -46.97
CA ASN A 63 -28.38 -46.04 -48.34
C ASN A 63 -27.73 -47.28 -48.98
N ALA A 64 -26.42 -47.51 -48.75
CA ALA A 64 -25.70 -48.67 -49.23
C ALA A 64 -26.21 -49.99 -48.55
N LEU A 65 -26.55 -49.94 -47.24
CA LEU A 65 -27.15 -51.07 -46.53
C LEU A 65 -28.53 -51.43 -47.14
N ILE A 66 -29.36 -50.43 -47.46
CA ILE A 66 -30.68 -50.65 -48.07
C ILE A 66 -30.53 -51.31 -49.43
N GLU A 67 -29.60 -50.81 -50.27
CA GLU A 67 -29.41 -51.34 -51.62
C GLU A 67 -28.79 -52.74 -51.60
N SER A 68 -27.83 -52.98 -50.65
CA SER A 68 -27.29 -54.33 -50.42
C SER A 68 -28.38 -55.36 -50.01
N SER A 69 -29.36 -54.94 -49.20
CA SER A 69 -30.50 -55.79 -48.81
C SER A 69 -31.39 -56.12 -50.01
N ARG A 70 -31.57 -55.15 -50.94
CA ARG A 70 -32.32 -55.36 -52.18
C ARG A 70 -31.65 -56.36 -53.14
N ALA A 71 -30.29 -56.35 -53.18
CA ALA A 71 -29.50 -57.24 -54.00
C ALA A 71 -29.41 -58.69 -53.50
N GLY A 72 -29.97 -58.96 -52.32
CA GLY A 72 -30.02 -60.33 -51.72
C GLY A 72 -28.62 -60.91 -51.45
N ALA A 73 -28.43 -62.17 -51.78
CA ALA A 73 -27.16 -62.86 -51.52
C ALA A 73 -25.94 -62.26 -52.19
N GLN A 74 -26.13 -61.60 -53.35
CA GLN A 74 -25.05 -60.95 -54.09
C GLN A 74 -24.60 -59.61 -53.43
N GLY A 75 -25.45 -58.99 -52.60
CA GLY A 75 -25.17 -57.78 -51.87
C GLY A 75 -24.45 -57.99 -50.51
N ALA A 76 -24.28 -59.23 -50.01
CA ALA A 76 -23.79 -59.51 -48.65
C ALA A 76 -22.40 -58.85 -48.37
N GLY A 77 -21.46 -58.85 -49.31
CA GLY A 77 -20.17 -58.25 -49.14
C GLY A 77 -20.22 -56.73 -49.01
N PHE A 78 -21.13 -56.08 -49.75
CA PHE A 78 -21.35 -54.62 -49.68
C PHE A 78 -22.02 -54.21 -48.35
N ALA A 79 -22.89 -55.05 -47.76
CA ALA A 79 -23.52 -54.81 -46.50
C ALA A 79 -22.48 -54.73 -45.36
N VAL A 80 -21.48 -55.61 -45.37
CA VAL A 80 -20.38 -55.58 -44.37
C VAL A 80 -19.57 -54.28 -44.48
N VAL A 81 -19.22 -53.87 -45.67
CA VAL A 81 -18.47 -52.61 -45.90
C VAL A 81 -19.31 -51.38 -45.48
N ALA A 82 -20.57 -51.34 -45.83
CA ALA A 82 -21.48 -50.27 -45.41
C ALA A 82 -21.66 -50.18 -43.89
N GLN A 83 -21.76 -51.35 -43.20
CA GLN A 83 -21.82 -51.38 -41.77
C GLN A 83 -20.52 -50.86 -41.13
N GLU A 84 -19.36 -51.20 -41.68
CA GLU A 84 -18.08 -50.72 -41.21
C GLU A 84 -17.92 -49.17 -41.37
N VAL A 85 -18.32 -48.63 -42.51
CA VAL A 85 -18.36 -47.17 -42.76
C VAL A 85 -19.24 -46.46 -41.71
N ARG A 86 -20.40 -47.08 -41.39
CA ARG A 86 -21.30 -46.55 -40.34
C ARG A 86 -20.64 -46.55 -38.97
N ASN A 87 -19.91 -47.63 -38.61
CA ASN A 87 -19.20 -47.77 -37.32
C ASN A 87 -18.09 -46.71 -37.23
N VAL A 88 -17.27 -46.54 -38.29
CA VAL A 88 -16.25 -45.50 -38.35
C VAL A 88 -16.88 -44.12 -38.20
N GLY A 89 -18.02 -43.85 -38.86
CA GLY A 89 -18.74 -42.60 -38.69
C GLY A 89 -19.15 -42.32 -37.25
N GLN A 90 -19.61 -43.34 -36.53
CA GLN A 90 -19.94 -43.20 -35.08
C GLN A 90 -18.72 -42.91 -34.24
N GLN A 91 -17.57 -43.58 -34.47
CA GLN A 91 -16.34 -43.34 -33.75
C GLN A 91 -15.83 -41.91 -33.98
N VAL A 92 -15.82 -41.42 -35.23
CA VAL A 92 -15.39 -40.07 -35.55
C VAL A 92 -16.27 -39.02 -34.86
N GLU A 93 -17.60 -39.25 -34.81
CA GLU A 93 -18.50 -38.34 -34.08
C GLU A 93 -18.23 -38.29 -32.59
N THR A 94 -17.91 -39.43 -31.95
CA THR A 94 -17.54 -39.50 -30.54
C THR A 94 -16.27 -38.75 -30.27
N ILE A 95 -15.24 -38.99 -31.08
CA ILE A 95 -13.93 -38.30 -30.96
C ILE A 95 -14.11 -36.78 -31.15
N ALA A 96 -14.94 -36.34 -32.12
CA ALA A 96 -15.18 -34.93 -32.35
C ALA A 96 -15.85 -34.25 -31.14
N ARG A 97 -16.84 -34.91 -30.50
CA ARG A 97 -17.49 -34.38 -29.30
C ARG A 97 -16.56 -34.33 -28.10
N GLU A 98 -15.74 -35.39 -27.94
CA GLU A 98 -14.74 -35.43 -26.86
C GLU A 98 -13.70 -34.32 -27.03
N LEU A 99 -13.23 -34.07 -28.24
CA LEU A 99 -12.29 -33.01 -28.57
C LEU A 99 -12.87 -31.63 -28.22
N GLU A 100 -14.12 -31.37 -28.63
CA GLU A 100 -14.83 -30.11 -28.31
C GLU A 100 -14.94 -29.89 -26.79
N SER A 101 -15.38 -30.93 -26.07
CA SER A 101 -15.49 -30.87 -24.61
C SER A 101 -14.16 -30.64 -23.92
N GLN A 102 -13.10 -31.37 -24.33
CA GLN A 102 -11.76 -31.21 -23.75
C GLN A 102 -11.17 -29.84 -24.04
N LEU A 103 -11.33 -29.29 -25.24
CA LEU A 103 -10.83 -27.96 -25.60
C LEU A 103 -11.57 -26.89 -24.78
N THR A 104 -12.90 -26.94 -24.71
CA THR A 104 -13.71 -25.99 -23.94
C THR A 104 -13.30 -25.99 -22.45
N ASN A 105 -13.13 -27.17 -21.86
CA ASN A 105 -12.71 -27.26 -20.45
C ASN A 105 -11.29 -26.75 -20.23
N ARG A 106 -10.34 -27.09 -21.09
CA ARG A 106 -8.94 -26.66 -20.96
C ARG A 106 -8.78 -25.15 -21.15
N THR A 107 -9.50 -24.57 -22.15
CA THR A 107 -9.47 -23.12 -22.37
C THR A 107 -10.16 -22.36 -21.23
N GLY A 108 -11.26 -22.88 -20.69
CA GLY A 108 -11.90 -22.31 -19.50
C GLY A 108 -10.98 -22.32 -18.27
N ASN A 109 -10.27 -23.43 -18.02
CA ASN A 109 -9.31 -23.52 -16.93
C ASN A 109 -8.13 -22.56 -17.14
N LEU A 110 -7.65 -22.41 -18.37
CA LEU A 110 -6.56 -21.47 -18.71
C LEU A 110 -7.00 -20.03 -18.42
N MET A 111 -8.19 -19.62 -18.85
CA MET A 111 -8.72 -18.28 -18.59
C MET A 111 -8.85 -17.98 -17.11
N ASN A 112 -9.36 -18.94 -16.32
CA ASN A 112 -9.45 -18.78 -14.86
C ASN A 112 -8.06 -18.64 -14.22
N SER A 113 -7.08 -19.42 -14.67
CA SER A 113 -5.70 -19.34 -14.16
C SER A 113 -5.07 -17.99 -14.47
N ILE A 114 -5.28 -17.45 -15.68
CA ILE A 114 -4.78 -16.12 -16.08
C ILE A 114 -5.41 -15.03 -15.23
N ALA A 115 -6.73 -15.07 -15.01
CA ALA A 115 -7.43 -14.09 -14.17
C ALA A 115 -6.87 -14.11 -12.73
N GLN A 116 -6.68 -15.31 -12.14
CA GLN A 116 -6.08 -15.44 -10.81
C GLN A 116 -4.65 -14.93 -10.74
N MET A 117 -3.84 -15.17 -11.78
CA MET A 117 -2.46 -14.65 -11.83
C MET A 117 -2.45 -13.12 -11.93
N ALA A 118 -3.32 -12.52 -12.73
CA ALA A 118 -3.43 -11.07 -12.87
C ALA A 118 -3.87 -10.42 -11.54
N ASP A 119 -4.87 -10.97 -10.86
CA ASP A 119 -5.32 -10.48 -9.55
C ASP A 119 -4.20 -10.58 -8.49
N ARG A 120 -3.46 -11.68 -8.51
CA ARG A 120 -2.33 -11.87 -7.59
C ARG A 120 -1.20 -10.88 -7.86
N SER A 121 -0.80 -10.72 -9.12
CA SER A 121 0.26 -9.76 -9.52
C SER A 121 -0.14 -8.34 -9.13
N ARG A 122 -1.41 -7.96 -9.38
CA ARG A 122 -1.95 -6.66 -8.97
C ARG A 122 -1.89 -6.48 -7.46
N GLY A 123 -2.26 -7.50 -6.68
CA GLY A 123 -2.21 -7.47 -5.22
C GLY A 123 -0.80 -7.32 -4.68
N GLU A 124 0.16 -8.09 -5.18
CA GLU A 124 1.57 -8.03 -4.80
C GLU A 124 2.17 -6.64 -5.10
N ARG A 125 1.86 -6.07 -6.27
CA ARG A 125 2.26 -4.70 -6.62
C ARG A 125 1.68 -3.65 -5.66
N MET A 126 0.41 -3.76 -5.30
CA MET A 126 -0.22 -2.84 -4.33
C MET A 126 0.42 -2.96 -2.94
N VAL A 127 0.89 -4.15 -2.53
CA VAL A 127 1.66 -4.35 -1.30
C VAL A 127 2.99 -3.60 -1.36
N ASP A 128 3.71 -3.67 -2.49
CA ASP A 128 4.98 -2.95 -2.67
C ASP A 128 4.78 -1.43 -2.64
N LEU A 129 3.70 -0.93 -3.23
CA LEU A 129 3.35 0.49 -3.15
C LEU A 129 2.96 0.91 -1.72
N SER A 130 2.30 0.04 -0.96
CA SER A 130 1.99 0.26 0.46
C SER A 130 3.25 0.33 1.30
N LEU A 131 4.22 -0.56 1.03
CA LEU A 131 5.56 -0.51 1.65
C LEU A 131 6.26 0.81 1.32
N ASN A 132 6.25 1.22 0.07
CA ASN A 132 6.93 2.45 -0.34
C ASN A 132 6.37 3.69 0.38
N ALA A 133 5.04 3.78 0.53
CA ALA A 133 4.40 4.87 1.26
C ALA A 133 4.83 4.92 2.72
N ILE A 134 4.81 3.78 3.43
CA ILE A 134 5.14 3.74 4.85
C ILE A 134 6.65 3.87 5.11
N GLU A 135 7.51 3.37 4.21
CA GLU A 135 8.95 3.52 4.31
C GLU A 135 9.39 4.98 4.16
N LEU A 136 8.74 5.74 3.27
CA LEU A 136 9.00 7.19 3.13
C LEU A 136 8.66 7.94 4.43
N ILE A 137 7.57 7.57 5.09
CA ILE A 137 7.21 8.13 6.40
C ILE A 137 8.24 7.74 7.46
N ASP A 138 8.64 6.48 7.55
CA ASP A 138 9.60 6.02 8.57
C ASP A 138 10.93 6.78 8.46
N ARG A 139 11.44 6.99 7.25
CA ARG A 139 12.66 7.79 7.00
C ARG A 139 12.49 9.23 7.46
N ASN A 140 11.35 9.83 7.13
CA ASN A 140 11.03 11.21 7.53
C ASN A 140 10.96 11.32 9.06
N LEU A 141 10.27 10.39 9.72
CA LEU A 141 10.10 10.39 11.17
C LEU A 141 11.39 10.04 11.93
N TYR A 142 12.28 9.23 11.36
CA TYR A 142 13.60 8.99 11.92
C TYR A 142 14.40 10.28 12.11
N GLU A 143 14.40 11.17 11.12
CA GLU A 143 15.08 12.46 11.24
C GLU A 143 14.54 13.28 12.41
N ARG A 144 13.23 13.23 12.68
CA ARG A 144 12.60 13.93 13.82
C ARG A 144 13.13 13.41 15.15
N THR A 145 13.45 12.12 15.25
CA THR A 145 14.07 11.56 16.47
C THR A 145 15.49 12.08 16.69
N CYS A 146 16.23 12.34 15.61
CA CYS A 146 17.57 12.91 15.68
C CYS A 146 17.51 14.40 16.05
N ASP A 147 16.63 15.16 15.36
CA ASP A 147 16.44 16.59 15.58
C ASP A 147 16.12 16.92 17.03
N VAL A 148 15.12 16.26 17.62
CA VAL A 148 14.67 16.57 18.98
C VAL A 148 15.75 16.26 20.02
N ARG A 149 16.49 15.15 19.86
CA ARG A 149 17.59 14.78 20.78
C ARG A 149 18.75 15.78 20.67
N TRP A 150 19.09 16.17 19.45
CA TRP A 150 20.16 17.15 19.22
C TRP A 150 19.78 18.52 19.77
N TRP A 151 18.60 19.04 19.46
CA TRP A 151 18.19 20.37 19.91
C TRP A 151 17.92 20.44 21.42
N ALA A 152 17.60 19.33 22.08
CA ALA A 152 17.52 19.25 23.52
C ALA A 152 18.88 19.48 24.23
N THR A 153 20.00 19.44 23.50
CA THR A 153 21.36 19.74 24.00
C THR A 153 21.86 21.13 23.60
N ASP A 154 21.07 21.94 22.87
CA ASP A 154 21.43 23.34 22.54
C ASP A 154 21.59 24.13 23.84
N SER A 155 22.68 24.90 23.99
CA SER A 155 23.01 25.60 25.22
C SER A 155 21.90 26.55 25.67
N ALA A 156 21.27 27.27 24.73
CA ALA A 156 20.18 28.18 25.09
C ALA A 156 18.96 27.46 25.64
N VAL A 157 18.64 26.26 25.10
CA VAL A 157 17.56 25.39 25.61
C VAL A 157 17.90 24.84 26.99
N VAL A 158 19.15 24.37 27.19
CA VAL A 158 19.65 23.81 28.45
C VAL A 158 19.68 24.86 29.54
N ASP A 159 20.19 26.05 29.26
CA ASP A 159 20.32 27.14 30.24
C ASP A 159 18.93 27.66 30.65
N CYS A 160 18.01 27.83 29.70
CA CYS A 160 16.63 28.23 29.97
C CYS A 160 15.88 27.16 30.81
N ALA A 161 16.06 25.88 30.51
CA ALA A 161 15.45 24.79 31.29
C ALA A 161 15.98 24.72 32.73
N ALA A 162 17.26 25.08 32.97
CA ALA A 162 17.86 25.09 34.27
C ALA A 162 17.45 26.32 35.12
N ALA A 163 17.35 27.50 34.48
CA ALA A 163 17.02 28.77 35.13
C ALA A 163 16.21 29.66 34.15
N PRO A 164 14.87 29.55 34.13
CA PRO A 164 14.01 30.26 33.17
C PRO A 164 13.83 31.75 33.49
N GLU A 165 14.95 32.47 33.57
CA GLU A 165 14.95 33.92 33.67
C GLU A 165 14.58 34.58 32.36
N ALA A 166 14.08 35.82 32.35
CA ALA A 166 13.59 36.51 31.19
C ALA A 166 14.60 36.56 30.01
N ALA A 167 15.88 36.77 30.33
CA ALA A 167 16.95 36.79 29.29
C ALA A 167 17.21 35.38 28.72
N ALA A 168 17.21 34.34 29.53
CA ALA A 168 17.36 32.95 29.07
C ALA A 168 16.18 32.51 28.24
N VAL A 169 14.93 32.87 28.63
CA VAL A 169 13.71 32.59 27.86
C VAL A 169 13.75 33.26 26.49
N ALA A 170 14.11 34.56 26.42
CA ALA A 170 14.24 35.30 25.17
C ALA A 170 15.29 34.63 24.27
N HIS A 171 16.46 34.32 24.81
CA HIS A 171 17.54 33.68 24.04
C HIS A 171 17.14 32.29 23.51
N ALA A 172 16.47 31.46 24.32
CA ALA A 172 15.98 30.15 23.89
C ALA A 172 14.93 30.29 22.77
N SER A 173 14.00 31.25 22.88
CA SER A 173 13.00 31.52 21.86
C SER A 173 13.65 31.95 20.55
N GLU A 174 14.64 32.85 20.58
CA GLU A 174 15.38 33.28 19.38
C GLU A 174 16.11 32.11 18.71
N ARG A 175 16.77 31.25 19.49
CA ARG A 175 17.45 30.06 18.97
C ARG A 175 16.47 29.09 18.33
N MET A 176 15.35 28.79 18.96
CA MET A 176 14.28 27.95 18.40
C MET A 176 13.68 28.58 17.15
N ALA A 177 13.52 29.90 17.09
CA ALA A 177 13.05 30.61 15.88
C ALA A 177 14.03 30.45 14.70
N VAL A 178 15.34 30.51 14.94
CA VAL A 178 16.37 30.25 13.92
C VAL A 178 16.25 28.83 13.36
N ILE A 179 16.05 27.83 14.22
CA ILE A 179 15.82 26.44 13.82
C ILE A 179 14.57 26.35 12.92
N LEU A 180 13.45 26.92 13.36
CA LEU A 180 12.19 26.93 12.61
C LEU A 180 12.26 27.71 11.29
N GLY A 181 13.15 28.66 11.17
CA GLY A 181 13.44 29.37 9.92
C GLY A 181 14.12 28.46 8.89
N ALA A 182 14.93 27.51 9.34
CA ALA A 182 15.62 26.54 8.49
C ALA A 182 14.78 25.29 8.18
N TYR A 183 13.93 24.87 9.12
CA TYR A 183 13.14 23.65 9.05
C TYR A 183 11.64 23.96 8.86
N THR A 184 11.18 23.93 7.63
CA THR A 184 9.78 24.28 7.28
C THR A 184 8.75 23.22 7.64
N VAL A 185 9.21 22.05 8.08
CA VAL A 185 8.36 20.89 8.41
C VAL A 185 7.81 20.92 9.84
N TYR A 186 8.23 21.90 10.65
CA TYR A 186 7.76 22.04 12.03
C TYR A 186 6.86 23.27 12.20
N LEU A 187 5.78 23.09 12.95
CA LEU A 187 4.90 24.18 13.33
C LEU A 187 5.50 25.03 14.44
N ASP A 188 5.99 24.39 15.49
CA ASP A 188 6.63 25.10 16.61
C ASP A 188 7.52 24.15 17.42
N LEU A 189 8.42 24.71 18.22
CA LEU A 189 9.21 24.06 19.23
C LEU A 189 8.85 24.64 20.60
N TRP A 190 8.57 23.77 21.59
CA TRP A 190 8.21 24.21 22.94
C TRP A 190 9.20 23.66 23.96
N LEU A 191 9.73 24.57 24.78
CA LEU A 191 10.49 24.20 25.96
C LEU A 191 9.57 24.25 27.18
N CYS A 192 9.40 23.09 27.84
CA CYS A 192 8.58 22.95 29.04
C CYS A 192 9.44 22.70 30.27
N ASP A 193 9.02 23.22 31.44
CA ASP A 193 9.59 22.77 32.70
C ASP A 193 9.06 21.38 33.10
N LEU A 194 9.55 20.82 34.22
CA LEU A 194 9.15 19.50 34.70
C LEU A 194 7.71 19.42 35.22
N ASP A 195 7.08 20.58 35.49
CA ASP A 195 5.68 20.69 35.88
C ASP A 195 4.73 20.84 34.69
N GLY A 196 5.31 20.90 33.46
CA GLY A 196 4.58 20.97 32.22
C GLY A 196 4.21 22.37 31.76
N HIS A 197 4.73 23.44 32.38
CA HIS A 197 4.51 24.79 31.87
C HIS A 197 5.44 25.09 30.70
N VAL A 198 4.90 25.57 29.61
CA VAL A 198 5.67 26.04 28.46
C VAL A 198 6.39 27.33 28.86
N ARG A 199 7.73 27.30 28.88
CA ARG A 199 8.60 28.43 29.27
C ARG A 199 9.05 29.27 28.09
N ALA A 200 9.28 28.62 26.95
CA ALA A 200 9.69 29.29 25.71
C ALA A 200 9.13 28.53 24.51
N ASN A 201 8.91 29.24 23.41
CA ASN A 201 8.60 28.63 22.12
C ASN A 201 9.27 29.40 20.98
N GLY A 202 9.44 28.75 19.83
CA GLY A 202 10.16 29.32 18.70
C GLY A 202 9.35 30.23 17.80
N ARG A 203 8.01 30.17 17.85
CA ARG A 203 7.10 31.05 17.07
C ARG A 203 6.15 31.80 17.99
N ALA A 204 6.69 32.52 18.96
CA ALA A 204 5.92 33.29 19.93
C ALA A 204 5.07 34.40 19.29
N ASP A 205 5.46 34.87 18.12
CA ASP A 205 4.70 35.83 17.28
C ASP A 205 3.44 35.21 16.66
N ARG A 206 3.42 33.89 16.47
CA ARG A 206 2.32 33.15 15.85
C ARG A 206 1.47 32.41 16.88
N PHE A 207 2.11 31.83 17.90
CA PHE A 207 1.48 30.94 18.87
C PHE A 207 1.75 31.42 20.30
N GLY A 208 0.72 31.94 20.96
CA GLY A 208 0.80 32.40 22.36
C GLY A 208 0.73 31.26 23.36
N VAL A 209 1.70 30.37 23.36
CA VAL A 209 1.69 29.13 24.18
C VAL A 209 2.47 29.24 25.49
N VAL A 210 3.32 30.26 25.65
CA VAL A 210 4.08 30.48 26.88
C VAL A 210 3.13 30.64 28.07
N GLY A 211 3.43 29.93 29.17
CA GLY A 211 2.59 29.88 30.38
C GLY A 211 1.47 28.83 30.35
N GLN A 212 1.17 28.22 29.18
CA GLN A 212 0.23 27.11 29.11
C GLN A 212 0.80 25.87 29.79
N ASN A 213 -0.06 24.99 30.29
CA ASN A 213 0.35 23.77 30.97
C ASN A 213 -0.04 22.54 30.16
N VAL A 214 0.95 21.69 29.83
CA VAL A 214 0.82 20.46 29.03
C VAL A 214 1.07 19.19 29.85
N ALA A 215 1.10 19.26 31.20
CA ALA A 215 1.37 18.12 32.08
C ALA A 215 0.41 16.93 31.86
N HIS A 216 -0.81 17.18 31.38
CA HIS A 216 -1.80 16.16 31.05
C HIS A 216 -1.52 15.42 29.74
N SER A 217 -0.68 15.96 28.86
CA SER A 217 -0.40 15.39 27.57
C SER A 217 0.42 14.09 27.71
N LYS A 218 0.06 13.06 26.93
CA LYS A 218 0.75 11.76 26.96
C LYS A 218 2.22 11.90 26.60
N TRP A 219 2.49 12.66 25.52
CA TRP A 219 3.84 12.89 25.03
C TRP A 219 4.74 13.57 26.07
N PHE A 220 4.20 14.56 26.82
CA PHE A 220 4.96 15.26 27.85
C PHE A 220 5.35 14.31 28.99
N ARG A 221 4.40 13.53 29.51
CA ARG A 221 4.67 12.56 30.58
C ARG A 221 5.69 11.53 30.16
N ALA A 222 5.55 10.99 28.95
CA ALA A 222 6.51 10.02 28.41
C ALA A 222 7.92 10.63 28.29
N ALA A 223 8.04 11.88 27.84
CA ALA A 223 9.34 12.56 27.70
C ALA A 223 9.98 12.93 29.04
N ARG A 224 9.18 13.38 30.02
CA ARG A 224 9.65 13.68 31.37
C ARG A 224 10.27 12.45 32.07
N ASP A 225 9.69 11.28 31.84
CA ASP A 225 10.06 10.02 32.48
C ASP A 225 11.17 9.25 31.72
N LEU A 226 11.74 9.83 30.63
CA LEU A 226 12.87 9.24 29.89
C LEU A 226 14.11 9.08 30.80
N ARG A 227 14.79 7.96 30.63
CA ARG A 227 15.95 7.60 31.48
C ARG A 227 17.24 8.25 30.98
N SER A 228 17.38 8.51 29.72
CA SER A 228 18.57 9.09 29.08
C SER A 228 18.19 10.28 28.19
N GLY A 229 19.14 11.19 27.95
CA GLY A 229 19.05 12.21 26.91
C GLY A 229 19.19 11.65 25.50
N ASP A 230 19.62 10.39 25.36
CA ASP A 230 19.67 9.67 24.09
C ASP A 230 18.31 9.07 23.70
N ASP A 231 17.36 9.05 24.64
CA ASP A 231 16.01 8.57 24.42
C ASP A 231 15.10 9.70 23.90
N TYR A 232 14.01 9.31 23.28
CA TYR A 232 12.93 10.22 22.86
C TYR A 232 11.56 9.61 23.13
N ALA A 233 10.57 10.48 23.21
CA ALA A 233 9.16 10.08 23.23
C ALA A 233 8.45 10.65 22.01
N VAL A 234 7.39 9.99 21.56
CA VAL A 234 6.59 10.44 20.43
C VAL A 234 5.11 10.28 20.74
N GLY A 235 4.31 11.29 20.36
CA GLY A 235 2.85 11.25 20.42
C GLY A 235 2.23 10.64 19.17
N ASP A 236 0.96 10.28 19.27
CA ASP A 236 0.15 9.92 18.12
C ASP A 236 -0.14 11.16 17.25
N VAL A 237 -0.61 10.92 16.00
CA VAL A 237 -1.16 12.02 15.18
C VAL A 237 -2.43 12.55 15.84
N GLU A 238 -2.42 13.83 16.23
CA GLU A 238 -3.53 14.50 16.89
C GLU A 238 -3.70 15.95 16.40
N CYS A 239 -4.89 16.50 16.55
CA CYS A 239 -5.11 17.93 16.37
C CYS A 239 -4.63 18.66 17.62
N GLN A 240 -3.76 19.68 17.44
CA GLN A 240 -3.24 20.48 18.54
C GLN A 240 -3.96 21.84 18.61
N PRO A 241 -4.85 22.05 19.60
CA PRO A 241 -5.64 23.29 19.69
C PRO A 241 -4.79 24.55 19.78
N MET A 242 -3.68 24.50 20.52
CA MET A 242 -2.77 25.64 20.70
C MET A 242 -1.93 25.96 19.44
N LEU A 243 -1.98 25.11 18.42
CA LEU A 243 -1.36 25.32 17.11
C LEU A 243 -2.42 25.46 16.00
N GLY A 244 -3.56 26.07 16.30
CA GLY A 244 -4.64 26.32 15.34
C GLY A 244 -5.38 25.06 14.90
N ASN A 245 -5.46 24.04 15.74
CA ASN A 245 -6.00 22.71 15.44
C ASN A 245 -5.30 21.97 14.30
N ALA A 246 -4.04 22.33 14.01
CA ALA A 246 -3.25 21.60 13.03
C ALA A 246 -3.01 20.14 13.49
N GLN A 247 -2.96 19.23 12.52
CA GLN A 247 -2.58 17.85 12.77
C GLN A 247 -1.08 17.76 12.96
N VAL A 248 -0.64 17.26 14.10
CA VAL A 248 0.77 17.17 14.46
C VAL A 248 1.15 15.78 14.95
N VAL A 249 2.42 15.44 14.75
CA VAL A 249 3.12 14.40 15.52
C VAL A 249 4.12 15.10 16.39
N THR A 250 4.02 14.92 17.74
CA THR A 250 4.90 15.60 18.67
C THR A 250 6.04 14.68 19.09
N TYR A 251 7.27 15.05 18.73
CA TYR A 251 8.50 14.40 19.17
C TYR A 251 9.08 15.16 20.36
N CYS A 252 9.51 14.42 21.38
CA CYS A 252 9.98 15.03 22.62
C CYS A 252 11.25 14.38 23.12
N ALA A 253 12.11 15.16 23.75
CA ALA A 253 13.28 14.70 24.46
C ALA A 253 13.40 15.38 25.84
N SER A 254 14.01 14.69 26.79
CA SER A 254 14.32 15.25 28.09
C SER A 254 15.50 16.23 27.96
N VAL A 255 15.30 17.49 28.33
CA VAL A 255 16.41 18.46 28.50
C VAL A 255 17.10 18.18 29.80
N ARG A 256 18.42 18.08 29.75
CA ARG A 256 19.20 17.65 30.93
C ARG A 256 20.35 18.61 31.24
N ALA A 257 20.73 18.65 32.51
CA ALA A 257 21.78 19.51 33.02
C ALA A 257 23.07 19.37 32.19
N GLY A 258 23.58 20.51 31.70
CA GLY A 258 24.76 20.58 30.86
C GLY A 258 24.67 19.90 29.51
N GLY A 259 23.46 19.61 29.03
CA GLY A 259 23.23 18.91 27.74
C GLY A 259 23.73 17.47 27.72
N LYS A 260 24.01 16.87 28.87
CA LYS A 260 24.61 15.53 29.01
C LYS A 260 23.50 14.47 29.07
N ALA A 261 23.66 13.37 28.34
CA ALA A 261 22.69 12.26 28.32
C ALA A 261 22.33 11.69 29.69
N ASN A 262 23.29 11.66 30.62
CA ASN A 262 23.12 11.20 31.98
C ASN A 262 22.92 12.35 33.01
N GLY A 263 22.76 13.60 32.54
CA GLY A 263 22.49 14.76 33.40
C GLY A 263 21.13 14.64 34.08
N LYS A 264 20.94 15.38 35.19
CA LYS A 264 19.63 15.47 35.84
C LYS A 264 18.64 16.13 34.91
N PRO A 265 17.41 15.59 34.76
CA PRO A 265 16.36 16.25 33.95
C PRO A 265 16.04 17.64 34.48
N THR A 266 15.95 18.63 33.61
CA THR A 266 15.60 20.03 33.91
C THR A 266 14.35 20.50 33.16
N GLY A 267 14.00 19.85 32.07
CA GLY A 267 12.84 20.19 31.25
C GLY A 267 12.57 19.17 30.15
N VAL A 268 11.64 19.51 29.30
CA VAL A 268 11.26 18.73 28.11
C VAL A 268 11.23 19.66 26.90
N LEU A 269 11.95 19.28 25.84
CA LEU A 269 11.81 19.91 24.53
C LEU A 269 10.80 19.11 23.72
N ALA A 270 9.76 19.79 23.18
CA ALA A 270 8.78 19.22 22.28
C ALA A 270 8.90 19.88 20.89
N VAL A 271 8.89 19.05 19.85
CA VAL A 271 8.96 19.44 18.45
C VAL A 271 7.68 19.02 17.78
N HIS A 272 6.88 19.98 17.30
CA HIS A 272 5.58 19.73 16.68
C HIS A 272 5.74 19.65 15.17
N PHE A 273 5.83 18.42 14.66
CA PHE A 273 5.92 18.14 13.24
C PHE A 273 4.57 18.38 12.56
N ASP A 274 4.56 19.20 11.50
CA ASP A 274 3.35 19.51 10.70
C ASP A 274 2.98 18.31 9.84
N TRP A 275 2.12 17.46 10.40
CA TRP A 275 1.81 16.15 9.84
C TRP A 275 1.11 16.20 8.49
N GLU A 276 0.02 16.97 8.42
CA GLU A 276 -0.93 16.89 7.32
C GLU A 276 -0.31 17.21 5.95
N PRO A 277 0.45 18.31 5.76
CA PRO A 277 1.05 18.60 4.46
C PRO A 277 2.09 17.56 4.03
N GLN A 278 2.89 17.06 4.99
CA GLN A 278 3.94 16.08 4.71
C GLN A 278 3.36 14.70 4.34
N ALA A 279 2.40 14.23 5.12
CA ALA A 279 1.75 12.96 4.88
C ALA A 279 0.90 12.98 3.60
N ARG A 280 0.21 14.09 3.33
CA ARG A 280 -0.53 14.31 2.08
C ARG A 280 0.39 14.21 0.87
N ALA A 281 1.53 14.89 0.89
CA ALA A 281 2.49 14.84 -0.23
C ALA A 281 2.96 13.40 -0.51
N ILE A 282 3.17 12.58 0.53
CA ILE A 282 3.58 11.19 0.38
C ILE A 282 2.46 10.35 -0.24
N VAL A 283 1.23 10.37 0.35
CA VAL A 283 0.14 9.52 -0.16
C VAL A 283 -0.32 9.92 -1.57
N GLN A 284 -0.24 11.21 -1.92
CA GLN A 284 -0.52 11.69 -3.27
C GLN A 284 0.62 11.43 -4.26
N GLY A 285 1.85 11.28 -3.76
CA GLY A 285 3.02 10.95 -4.55
C GLY A 285 3.11 9.49 -4.99
N VAL A 286 2.36 8.58 -4.35
CA VAL A 286 2.31 7.17 -4.76
C VAL A 286 1.55 7.03 -6.07
N ARG A 287 2.24 6.56 -7.11
CA ARG A 287 1.65 6.35 -8.44
C ARG A 287 0.95 5.01 -8.49
N VAL A 288 -0.36 5.04 -8.31
CA VAL A 288 -1.24 3.89 -8.57
C VAL A 288 -1.71 3.96 -10.00
N GLY A 289 -1.89 2.83 -10.68
CA GLY A 289 -2.39 2.82 -12.07
C GLY A 289 -3.75 3.52 -12.17
N ALA A 290 -3.97 4.32 -13.20
CA ALA A 290 -5.21 5.06 -13.39
C ALA A 290 -6.45 4.13 -13.44
N ALA A 291 -6.28 2.90 -13.93
CA ALA A 291 -7.32 1.87 -13.97
C ALA A 291 -7.72 1.38 -12.57
N ASP A 292 -6.83 1.49 -11.56
CA ASP A 292 -7.07 0.95 -10.23
C ASP A 292 -8.02 1.81 -9.39
N LYS A 293 -8.22 3.10 -9.77
CA LYS A 293 -9.03 4.08 -8.99
C LYS A 293 -8.75 3.98 -7.49
N ALA A 294 -7.46 3.81 -7.14
CA ALA A 294 -7.09 3.41 -5.81
C ALA A 294 -6.89 4.61 -4.88
N ARG A 295 -7.25 4.40 -3.62
CA ARG A 295 -7.05 5.30 -2.50
C ARG A 295 -5.83 4.87 -1.72
N VAL A 296 -4.85 5.77 -1.54
CA VAL A 296 -3.63 5.52 -0.76
C VAL A 296 -3.81 6.11 0.64
N LEU A 297 -3.54 5.31 1.65
CA LEU A 297 -3.74 5.66 3.05
C LEU A 297 -2.49 5.38 3.89
N LEU A 298 -2.31 6.17 4.95
CA LEU A 298 -1.53 5.78 6.12
C LEU A 298 -2.50 5.58 7.28
N VAL A 299 -2.32 4.51 8.03
CA VAL A 299 -3.14 4.24 9.22
C VAL A 299 -2.27 3.99 10.44
N ASP A 300 -2.76 4.41 11.61
CA ASP A 300 -2.07 4.18 12.88
C ASP A 300 -2.19 2.72 13.36
N SER A 301 -1.57 2.41 14.50
CA SER A 301 -1.60 1.08 15.12
C SER A 301 -3.01 0.59 15.49
N ASN A 302 -4.00 1.48 15.53
CA ASN A 302 -5.42 1.17 15.74
C ASN A 302 -6.22 1.19 14.44
N PHE A 303 -5.53 1.20 13.29
CA PHE A 303 -6.11 1.26 11.94
C PHE A 303 -6.93 2.52 11.64
N ARG A 304 -6.73 3.59 12.42
CA ARG A 304 -7.35 4.89 12.17
C ARG A 304 -6.60 5.58 11.03
N VAL A 305 -7.34 6.14 10.08
CA VAL A 305 -6.76 6.88 8.94
C VAL A 305 -6.08 8.15 9.43
N ILE A 306 -4.78 8.25 9.22
CA ILE A 306 -3.96 9.41 9.59
C ILE A 306 -3.47 10.21 8.38
N ALA A 307 -3.56 9.64 7.18
CA ALA A 307 -3.40 10.33 5.89
C ALA A 307 -4.19 9.60 4.82
N ALA A 308 -4.68 10.34 3.83
CA ALA A 308 -5.44 9.80 2.70
C ALA A 308 -5.16 10.63 1.44
N SER A 309 -5.01 9.97 0.29
CA SER A 309 -4.75 10.65 -0.99
C SER A 309 -5.89 11.53 -1.45
N ASP A 310 -7.13 11.21 -1.04
CA ASP A 310 -8.36 11.97 -1.28
C ASP A 310 -8.70 12.97 -0.15
N GLY A 311 -7.92 12.98 0.93
CA GLY A 311 -8.15 13.83 2.11
C GLY A 311 -9.37 13.45 2.94
N GLN A 312 -10.03 12.31 2.70
CA GLN A 312 -11.25 11.92 3.41
C GLN A 312 -10.95 11.02 4.62
N GLY A 313 -11.83 11.09 5.63
CA GLY A 313 -11.80 10.19 6.78
C GLY A 313 -10.68 10.42 7.79
N LEU A 314 -9.90 11.50 7.66
CA LEU A 314 -8.74 11.79 8.51
C LEU A 314 -9.14 11.82 10.00
N LEU A 315 -8.40 11.08 10.81
CA LEU A 315 -8.55 10.91 12.26
C LEU A 315 -9.90 10.33 12.74
N THR A 316 -10.82 10.00 11.82
CA THR A 316 -12.17 9.52 12.13
C THR A 316 -12.46 8.13 11.58
N GLU A 317 -12.04 7.85 10.35
CA GLU A 317 -12.24 6.57 9.67
C GLU A 317 -11.28 5.50 10.21
N ARG A 318 -11.77 4.24 10.26
CA ARG A 318 -10.95 3.07 10.56
C ARG A 318 -11.04 2.07 9.43
N VAL A 319 -9.89 1.57 9.01
CA VAL A 319 -9.77 0.53 7.98
C VAL A 319 -9.80 -0.85 8.62
N SER A 320 -10.53 -1.80 8.03
CA SER A 320 -10.50 -3.19 8.47
C SER A 320 -9.35 -3.91 7.77
N LEU A 321 -8.34 -4.34 8.53
CA LEU A 321 -7.20 -5.10 8.03
C LEU A 321 -7.15 -6.47 8.72
N PRO A 322 -7.47 -7.57 8.03
CA PRO A 322 -7.35 -8.93 8.58
C PRO A 322 -5.88 -9.36 8.55
N LEU A 323 -5.11 -8.92 9.55
CA LEU A 323 -3.67 -9.16 9.59
C LEU A 323 -3.30 -10.63 9.72
N GLU A 324 -4.04 -11.41 10.51
CA GLU A 324 -3.77 -12.84 10.76
C GLU A 324 -2.29 -13.12 11.10
N GLY A 325 -1.66 -12.22 11.84
CA GLY A 325 -0.25 -12.29 12.19
C GLY A 325 0.73 -11.86 11.07
N ARG A 326 0.24 -11.45 9.90
CA ARG A 326 1.05 -10.99 8.78
C ARG A 326 1.42 -9.51 8.93
N ARG A 327 2.60 -9.16 8.47
CA ARG A 327 3.06 -7.76 8.41
C ARG A 327 2.68 -7.07 7.09
N SER A 328 2.39 -7.86 6.05
CA SER A 328 1.99 -7.37 4.73
C SER A 328 1.10 -8.39 4.05
N GLY A 329 0.33 -7.96 3.07
CA GLY A 329 -0.51 -8.80 2.27
C GLY A 329 -1.62 -8.02 1.58
N PHE A 330 -2.46 -8.74 0.88
CA PHE A 330 -3.66 -8.19 0.25
C PHE A 330 -4.85 -9.13 0.42
N HIS A 331 -6.04 -8.59 0.32
CA HIS A 331 -7.31 -9.30 0.36
C HIS A 331 -8.37 -8.54 -0.42
N GLN A 332 -9.45 -9.19 -0.75
CA GLN A 332 -10.64 -8.52 -1.29
C GLN A 332 -11.54 -8.06 -0.13
N ASP A 333 -12.01 -6.84 -0.20
CA ASP A 333 -13.02 -6.33 0.74
C ASP A 333 -14.43 -6.87 0.39
N ARG A 334 -15.43 -6.46 1.18
CA ARG A 334 -16.82 -6.90 0.98
C ARG A 334 -17.45 -6.40 -0.31
N SER A 335 -16.90 -5.37 -0.93
CA SER A 335 -17.36 -4.81 -2.22
C SER A 335 -16.66 -5.46 -3.42
N GLY A 336 -15.70 -6.36 -3.19
CA GLY A 336 -14.84 -6.96 -4.20
C GLY A 336 -13.63 -6.10 -4.57
N GLY A 337 -13.45 -4.96 -3.91
CA GLY A 337 -12.26 -4.11 -4.06
C GLY A 337 -11.02 -4.77 -3.44
N LEU A 338 -9.87 -4.56 -4.08
CA LEU A 338 -8.60 -5.08 -3.58
C LEU A 338 -8.02 -4.13 -2.51
N VAL A 339 -7.71 -4.66 -1.33
CA VAL A 339 -7.04 -3.92 -0.24
C VAL A 339 -5.69 -4.55 0.03
N ALA A 340 -4.63 -3.76 -0.13
CA ALA A 340 -3.26 -4.17 0.17
C ALA A 340 -2.70 -3.34 1.33
N PHE A 341 -1.83 -3.94 2.14
CA PHE A 341 -1.23 -3.29 3.29
C PHE A 341 0.20 -3.75 3.54
N HIS A 342 0.98 -2.86 4.14
CA HIS A 342 2.30 -3.18 4.67
C HIS A 342 2.52 -2.44 5.99
N ALA A 343 2.95 -3.17 7.03
CA ALA A 343 3.33 -2.59 8.32
C ALA A 343 4.64 -1.80 8.18
N THR A 344 4.81 -0.77 9.02
CA THR A 344 6.08 -0.04 9.15
C THR A 344 7.27 -1.01 9.27
N PRO A 345 8.28 -0.92 8.38
CA PRO A 345 9.52 -1.68 8.52
C PRO A 345 10.44 -1.08 9.60
N GLY A 346 10.29 0.22 9.87
CA GLY A 346 11.27 1.03 10.57
C GLY A 346 12.38 1.53 9.65
N TYR A 347 13.25 2.39 10.20
CA TYR A 347 14.42 2.90 9.49
C TYR A 347 15.56 3.16 10.47
N GLU A 348 16.75 2.63 10.22
CA GLU A 348 17.91 2.71 11.10
C GLU A 348 17.56 2.27 12.54
N THR A 349 17.71 3.16 13.52
CA THR A 349 17.35 2.90 14.92
C THR A 349 15.88 3.15 15.23
N TYR A 350 15.12 3.72 14.31
CA TYR A 350 13.69 3.98 14.44
C TYR A 350 12.88 2.74 14.12
N LYS A 351 12.15 2.22 15.09
CA LYS A 351 11.37 0.97 14.95
C LYS A 351 9.98 1.19 14.36
N GLY A 352 9.62 2.44 13.99
CA GLY A 352 8.27 2.82 13.59
C GLY A 352 7.29 2.89 14.76
N LEU A 353 6.07 3.32 14.48
CA LEU A 353 4.99 3.50 15.44
C LEU A 353 3.91 2.41 15.33
N GLY A 354 4.20 1.30 14.64
CA GLY A 354 3.22 0.25 14.38
C GLY A 354 2.17 0.66 13.35
N TRP A 355 2.49 1.62 12.50
CA TRP A 355 1.59 2.11 11.44
C TRP A 355 1.64 1.23 10.21
N PHE A 356 0.70 1.46 9.29
CA PHE A 356 0.61 0.74 8.02
C PHE A 356 0.42 1.71 6.87
N GLY A 357 1.10 1.41 5.74
CA GLY A 357 0.68 1.88 4.43
C GLY A 357 -0.44 0.98 3.92
N VAL A 358 -1.48 1.57 3.34
CA VAL A 358 -2.64 0.83 2.83
C VAL A 358 -3.04 1.39 1.48
N ILE A 359 -3.35 0.51 0.53
CA ILE A 359 -3.93 0.88 -0.77
C ILE A 359 -5.26 0.15 -0.92
N GLN A 360 -6.31 0.92 -1.15
CA GLN A 360 -7.66 0.41 -1.43
C GLN A 360 -7.98 0.65 -2.90
N GLY A 361 -8.06 -0.41 -3.71
CA GLY A 361 -8.52 -0.35 -5.08
C GLY A 361 -10.04 -0.21 -5.14
N GLY A 362 -10.56 0.52 -6.13
CA GLY A 362 -11.99 0.55 -6.40
C GLY A 362 -12.49 -0.83 -6.83
N ALA A 363 -13.76 -1.13 -6.55
CA ALA A 363 -14.44 -2.26 -7.19
C ALA A 363 -14.43 -2.02 -8.70
N GLY A 364 -13.95 -2.99 -9.47
CA GLY A 364 -13.84 -2.93 -10.92
C GLY A 364 -15.21 -2.91 -11.60
#